data_11e1f40bc2500b1dffe617318165bc15
#
_entry.id   11e1f40bc2500b1dffe617318165bc15
#
_cell.length_a   1.000
_cell.length_b   1.000
_cell.length_c   1.000
_cell.angle_alpha   90.00
_cell.angle_beta   90.00
_cell.angle_gamma   90.00
#
_symmetry.space_group_name_H-M   'P 1'
#
loop_
_entity.id
_entity.type
_entity.pdbx_description
1 polymer ?
#
loop_
_entity_poly.entity_id
_entity_poly.type
_entity_poly.pdbx_seq_one_letter_code
_entity_poly.pdbx_strand_id
1 'polypeptide(L)'
;RMSNSGAVTTFILARPGADLTAKIPDMLDYFKEIYWIYKGNVYQHVTLTPLRDVYFLSQNNDGGFNYGSWPFVMILFGVGAVILLFAVMNYINLTVAQTGFRAKEMAARRLLGASRGEIILKLILESTFLCVVAFVIALFLAAAVEPGASRLLGSKIGVWQDMTPAVVACYAAFIVVLGVVAGFIPAMMVSRYKPVDIVRGSFRHRTKMFYSKVLITIQNVITI
;
A
#
# COMPACT_ATOMS: atom_id res chain seq x y z
N ARG A 1 -9.36 46.90 25.35
CA ARG A 1 -10.12 45.82 24.64
C ARG A 1 -9.10 44.96 23.90
N MET A 2 -8.66 43.88 24.52
CA MET A 2 -7.88 42.87 23.81
C MET A 2 -8.85 42.15 22.85
N SER A 3 -8.68 42.36 21.57
CA SER A 3 -9.37 41.59 20.52
C SER A 3 -8.77 40.19 20.54
N ASN A 4 -9.48 39.21 21.09
CA ASN A 4 -9.02 37.82 21.21
C ASN A 4 -9.53 37.02 19.99
N SER A 5 -9.16 37.47 18.80
CA SER A 5 -9.56 36.83 17.52
C SER A 5 -8.42 36.05 16.83
N GLY A 6 -7.46 35.60 17.61
CA GLY A 6 -6.37 34.75 17.11
C GLY A 6 -6.45 33.33 17.68
N ALA A 7 -6.47 32.30 16.80
CA ALA A 7 -6.22 30.94 17.24
C ALA A 7 -4.77 30.84 17.75
N VAL A 8 -4.60 30.50 19.03
CA VAL A 8 -3.29 30.30 19.65
C VAL A 8 -3.08 28.80 19.85
N THR A 9 -2.03 28.25 19.23
CA THR A 9 -1.65 26.87 19.45
C THR A 9 -0.69 26.79 20.64
N THR A 10 -1.07 26.04 21.66
CA THR A 10 -0.28 25.84 22.86
C THR A 10 0.22 24.42 22.96
N PHE A 11 1.53 24.23 23.12
CA PHE A 11 2.14 22.93 23.37
C PHE A 11 2.54 22.82 24.83
N ILE A 12 2.26 21.67 25.44
CA ILE A 12 2.62 21.38 26.83
C ILE A 12 3.63 20.22 26.82
N LEU A 13 4.80 20.46 27.40
CA LEU A 13 5.78 19.42 27.65
C LEU A 13 5.56 18.84 29.04
N ALA A 14 5.11 17.58 29.10
CA ALA A 14 4.94 16.85 30.35
C ALA A 14 6.29 16.42 30.93
N ARG A 15 6.42 16.44 32.24
CA ARG A 15 7.53 15.76 32.93
C ARG A 15 7.36 14.25 32.83
N PRO A 16 8.45 13.45 32.76
CA PRO A 16 8.33 12.01 32.78
C PRO A 16 7.50 11.54 33.98
N GLY A 17 6.48 10.70 33.72
CA GLY A 17 5.58 10.16 34.74
C GLY A 17 4.42 11.08 35.18
N ALA A 18 4.26 12.28 34.60
CA ALA A 18 3.13 13.16 34.91
C ALA A 18 1.88 12.72 34.13
N ASP A 19 0.79 12.49 34.83
CA ASP A 19 -0.53 12.27 34.21
C ASP A 19 -1.18 13.63 33.94
N LEU A 20 -1.13 14.07 32.69
CA LEU A 20 -1.77 15.30 32.24
C LEU A 20 -3.29 15.17 32.14
N THR A 21 -3.80 13.96 31.95
CA THR A 21 -5.25 13.70 31.79
C THR A 21 -5.98 13.97 33.07
N ALA A 22 -5.38 13.61 34.24
CA ALA A 22 -5.91 13.91 35.54
C ALA A 22 -6.00 15.42 35.86
N LYS A 23 -5.24 16.25 35.13
CA LYS A 23 -5.20 17.72 35.30
C LYS A 23 -6.17 18.48 34.40
N ILE A 24 -6.91 17.82 33.56
CA ILE A 24 -7.88 18.48 32.64
C ILE A 24 -8.95 19.27 33.41
N PRO A 25 -9.54 18.80 34.52
CA PRO A 25 -10.49 19.58 35.29
C PRO A 25 -9.87 20.89 35.83
N ASP A 26 -8.68 20.80 36.43
CA ASP A 26 -7.97 21.95 36.96
C ASP A 26 -7.68 23.02 35.87
N MET A 27 -7.31 22.54 34.64
CA MET A 27 -7.10 23.41 33.49
C MET A 27 -8.39 24.08 33.03
N LEU A 28 -9.50 23.36 33.04
CA LEU A 28 -10.80 23.88 32.65
C LEU A 28 -11.23 25.00 33.62
N ASP A 29 -11.07 24.79 34.93
CA ASP A 29 -11.43 25.77 35.92
C ASP A 29 -10.53 27.02 35.82
N TYR A 30 -9.24 26.83 35.58
CA TYR A 30 -8.31 27.96 35.33
C TYR A 30 -8.69 28.72 34.05
N PHE A 31 -9.08 28.05 32.96
CA PHE A 31 -9.53 28.72 31.74
C PHE A 31 -10.87 29.46 31.94
N LYS A 32 -11.78 28.94 32.73
CA LYS A 32 -13.02 29.65 33.11
C LYS A 32 -12.74 30.95 33.87
N GLU A 33 -11.65 30.99 34.62
CA GLU A 33 -11.26 32.20 35.34
C GLU A 33 -10.70 33.28 34.41
N ILE A 34 -9.90 32.92 33.42
CA ILE A 34 -9.14 33.84 32.58
C ILE A 34 -9.83 34.20 31.27
N TYR A 35 -10.42 33.18 30.57
CA TYR A 35 -10.94 33.38 29.24
C TYR A 35 -12.45 33.54 29.24
N TRP A 36 -12.92 34.63 28.63
CA TRP A 36 -14.36 34.95 28.52
C TRP A 36 -15.18 33.87 27.82
N ILE A 37 -14.58 33.14 26.83
CA ILE A 37 -15.20 32.06 26.08
C ILE A 37 -15.59 30.90 26.99
N TYR A 38 -14.75 30.54 27.94
CA TYR A 38 -15.02 29.51 28.95
C TYR A 38 -15.96 30.03 30.05
N LYS A 39 -15.86 31.32 30.43
CA LYS A 39 -16.82 31.97 31.36
C LYS A 39 -18.23 31.99 30.81
N GLY A 40 -18.39 32.24 29.51
CA GLY A 40 -19.66 32.29 28.82
C GLY A 40 -20.23 30.89 28.44
N ASN A 41 -19.62 29.80 28.91
CA ASN A 41 -20.00 28.42 28.57
C ASN A 41 -20.04 28.11 27.04
N VAL A 42 -19.36 28.91 26.22
CA VAL A 42 -19.24 28.68 24.80
C VAL A 42 -18.37 27.43 24.56
N TYR A 43 -17.25 27.32 25.30
CA TYR A 43 -16.45 26.10 25.37
C TYR A 43 -16.58 25.48 26.76
N GLN A 44 -16.95 24.18 26.75
CA GLN A 44 -17.24 23.44 27.98
C GLN A 44 -16.18 22.38 28.30
N HIS A 45 -15.29 22.09 27.37
CA HIS A 45 -14.32 21.02 27.50
C HIS A 45 -12.92 21.47 27.10
N VAL A 46 -11.93 20.93 27.79
CA VAL A 46 -10.51 21.01 27.42
C VAL A 46 -10.05 19.60 27.06
N THR A 47 -9.44 19.46 25.90
CA THR A 47 -8.88 18.19 25.46
C THR A 47 -7.38 18.32 25.26
N LEU A 48 -6.62 17.35 25.76
CA LEU A 48 -5.19 17.23 25.51
C LEU A 48 -4.96 16.16 24.46
N THR A 49 -4.33 16.53 23.38
CA THR A 49 -4.04 15.62 22.28
C THR A 49 -2.56 15.33 22.22
N PRO A 50 -2.14 14.04 22.22
CA PRO A 50 -0.75 13.70 21.99
C PRO A 50 -0.27 14.27 20.65
N LEU A 51 0.96 14.79 20.61
CA LEU A 51 1.52 15.42 19.40
C LEU A 51 1.51 14.48 18.18
N ARG A 52 1.61 13.18 18.41
CA ARG A 52 1.55 12.15 17.35
C ARG A 52 0.19 12.11 16.64
N ASP A 53 -0.87 12.39 17.36
CA ASP A 53 -2.24 12.23 16.90
C ASP A 53 -2.80 13.52 16.29
N VAL A 54 -2.12 14.66 16.54
CA VAL A 54 -2.56 15.99 16.05
C VAL A 54 -2.72 16.01 14.54
N TYR A 55 -1.86 15.33 13.79
CA TYR A 55 -1.90 15.34 12.32
C TYR A 55 -3.21 14.77 11.75
N PHE A 56 -3.80 13.75 12.39
CA PHE A 56 -5.03 13.11 11.95
C PHE A 56 -6.28 13.54 12.72
N LEU A 57 -6.14 14.45 13.68
CA LEU A 57 -7.29 14.99 14.41
C LEU A 57 -7.94 16.11 13.60
N SER A 58 -9.02 15.77 12.90
CA SER A 58 -9.72 16.67 11.98
C SER A 58 -10.62 17.71 12.66
N GLN A 59 -10.51 17.89 13.97
CA GLN A 59 -11.57 18.59 14.71
C GLN A 59 -11.53 20.12 14.73
N ASN A 60 -10.41 20.78 14.39
CA ASN A 60 -10.43 22.25 14.31
C ASN A 60 -9.36 22.78 13.37
N ASN A 61 -9.78 23.32 12.26
CA ASN A 61 -8.95 23.97 11.22
C ASN A 61 -8.35 25.32 11.65
N ASP A 62 -8.47 25.72 12.90
CA ASP A 62 -8.14 27.09 13.35
C ASP A 62 -6.66 27.29 13.76
N GLY A 63 -5.82 26.26 13.69
CA GLY A 63 -4.47 26.31 14.23
C GLY A 63 -3.33 26.58 13.24
N GLY A 64 -3.61 26.78 11.95
CA GLY A 64 -2.55 27.00 10.95
C GLY A 64 -1.68 25.78 10.63
N PHE A 65 -2.08 24.59 11.07
CA PHE A 65 -1.43 23.32 10.73
C PHE A 65 -2.11 22.64 9.56
N ASN A 66 -1.31 21.97 8.71
CA ASN A 66 -1.84 21.05 7.71
C ASN A 66 -2.27 19.76 8.42
N TYR A 67 -3.56 19.45 8.37
CA TYR A 67 -4.12 18.24 8.93
C TYR A 67 -4.27 17.18 7.83
N GLY A 68 -3.89 15.94 8.14
CA GLY A 68 -4.16 14.79 7.30
C GLY A 68 -5.57 14.22 7.58
N SER A 69 -6.21 13.73 6.55
CA SER A 69 -7.48 13.00 6.69
C SER A 69 -7.22 11.50 6.65
N TRP A 70 -7.42 10.80 7.78
CA TRP A 70 -7.30 9.35 7.84
C TRP A 70 -8.21 8.62 6.82
N PRO A 71 -9.50 9.00 6.67
CA PRO A 71 -10.34 8.42 5.63
C PRO A 71 -9.79 8.60 4.22
N PHE A 72 -9.21 9.77 3.92
CA PHE A 72 -8.60 10.03 2.61
C PHE A 72 -7.39 9.13 2.35
N VAL A 73 -6.52 8.93 3.35
CA VAL A 73 -5.39 8.00 3.25
C VAL A 73 -5.87 6.57 3.01
N MET A 74 -6.92 6.14 3.72
CA MET A 74 -7.50 4.80 3.54
C MET A 74 -8.12 4.61 2.15
N ILE A 75 -8.78 5.63 1.60
CA ILE A 75 -9.30 5.61 0.24
C ILE A 75 -8.17 5.47 -0.78
N LEU A 76 -7.11 6.29 -0.66
CA LEU A 76 -5.96 6.21 -1.56
C LEU A 76 -5.27 4.84 -1.48
N PHE A 77 -5.08 4.31 -0.27
CA PHE A 77 -4.53 2.98 -0.07
C PHE A 77 -5.40 1.89 -0.69
N GLY A 78 -6.72 1.99 -0.50
CA GLY A 78 -7.69 1.06 -1.09
C GLY A 78 -7.66 1.07 -2.62
N VAL A 79 -7.66 2.26 -3.22
CA VAL A 79 -7.55 2.40 -4.69
C VAL A 79 -6.23 1.82 -5.18
N GLY A 80 -5.11 2.13 -4.52
CA GLY A 80 -3.81 1.57 -4.86
C GLY A 80 -3.77 0.03 -4.77
N ALA A 81 -4.38 -0.54 -3.72
CA ALA A 81 -4.49 -1.99 -3.55
C ALA A 81 -5.32 -2.65 -4.65
N VAL A 82 -6.42 -2.04 -5.07
CA VAL A 82 -7.26 -2.53 -6.17
C VAL A 82 -6.50 -2.49 -7.50
N ILE A 83 -5.82 -1.39 -7.81
CA ILE A 83 -4.99 -1.27 -9.01
C ILE A 83 -3.89 -2.34 -9.02
N LEU A 84 -3.21 -2.54 -7.89
CA LEU A 84 -2.18 -3.58 -7.76
C LEU A 84 -2.75 -4.98 -7.98
N LEU A 85 -3.93 -5.27 -7.41
CA LEU A 85 -4.62 -6.55 -7.61
C LEU A 85 -4.89 -6.79 -9.10
N PHE A 86 -5.40 -5.79 -9.81
CA PHE A 86 -5.63 -5.88 -11.25
C PHE A 86 -4.34 -6.09 -12.04
N ALA A 87 -3.27 -5.40 -11.69
CA ALA A 87 -1.97 -5.57 -12.33
C ALA A 87 -1.44 -7.01 -12.17
N VAL A 88 -1.52 -7.57 -10.96
CA VAL A 88 -1.12 -8.96 -10.67
C VAL A 88 -2.00 -9.95 -11.44
N MET A 89 -3.32 -9.75 -11.45
CA MET A 89 -4.24 -10.62 -12.20
C MET A 89 -3.98 -10.57 -13.71
N ASN A 90 -3.70 -9.38 -14.25
CA ASN A 90 -3.34 -9.21 -15.65
C ASN A 90 -2.03 -9.95 -16.00
N TYR A 91 -1.00 -9.82 -15.13
CA TYR A 91 0.25 -10.56 -15.30
C TYR A 91 0.03 -12.08 -15.28
N ILE A 92 -0.77 -12.59 -14.33
CA ILE A 92 -1.12 -14.02 -14.25
C ILE A 92 -1.83 -14.45 -15.53
N ASN A 93 -2.81 -13.71 -16.01
CA ASN A 93 -3.56 -13.99 -17.23
C ASN A 93 -2.65 -14.08 -18.45
N LEU A 94 -1.74 -13.11 -18.61
CA LEU A 94 -0.77 -13.08 -19.70
C LEU A 94 0.18 -14.28 -19.64
N THR A 95 0.70 -14.58 -18.45
CA THR A 95 1.63 -15.69 -18.23
C THR A 95 0.94 -17.05 -18.49
N VAL A 96 -0.31 -17.20 -18.02
CA VAL A 96 -1.14 -18.39 -18.30
C VAL A 96 -1.43 -18.50 -19.81
N ALA A 97 -1.67 -17.38 -20.49
CA ALA A 97 -1.86 -17.37 -21.94
C ALA A 97 -0.62 -17.89 -22.70
N GLN A 98 0.56 -17.64 -22.21
CA GLN A 98 1.83 -18.10 -22.78
C GLN A 98 2.23 -19.52 -22.35
N THR A 99 1.44 -20.18 -21.48
CA THR A 99 1.77 -21.50 -20.90
C THR A 99 2.08 -22.56 -21.97
N GLY A 100 1.41 -22.50 -23.14
CA GLY A 100 1.65 -23.47 -24.21
C GLY A 100 3.09 -23.45 -24.76
N PHE A 101 3.67 -22.27 -24.91
CA PHE A 101 5.06 -22.12 -25.37
C PHE A 101 6.03 -22.47 -24.22
N ARG A 102 5.79 -21.96 -23.02
CA ARG A 102 6.61 -22.25 -21.84
C ARG A 102 6.59 -23.72 -21.45
N ALA A 103 5.44 -24.42 -21.61
CA ALA A 103 5.34 -25.83 -21.31
C ALA A 103 6.27 -26.69 -22.18
N LYS A 104 6.46 -26.35 -23.47
CA LYS A 104 7.41 -27.08 -24.35
C LYS A 104 8.85 -26.92 -23.87
N GLU A 105 9.27 -25.69 -23.53
CA GLU A 105 10.61 -25.44 -22.96
C GLU A 105 10.82 -26.24 -21.67
N MET A 106 9.84 -26.17 -20.76
CA MET A 106 9.93 -26.84 -19.45
C MET A 106 9.89 -28.36 -19.58
N ALA A 107 9.15 -28.91 -20.56
CA ALA A 107 9.16 -30.34 -20.87
C ALA A 107 10.54 -30.81 -21.36
N ALA A 108 11.17 -30.04 -22.24
CA ALA A 108 12.53 -30.33 -22.70
C ALA A 108 13.52 -30.34 -21.54
N ARG A 109 13.47 -29.34 -20.64
CA ARG A 109 14.32 -29.31 -19.43
C ARG A 109 14.08 -30.48 -18.50
N ARG A 110 12.83 -30.93 -18.33
CA ARG A 110 12.50 -32.12 -17.53
C ARG A 110 12.99 -33.42 -18.12
N LEU A 111 12.97 -33.53 -19.43
CA LEU A 111 13.58 -34.69 -20.12
C LEU A 111 15.09 -34.74 -19.94
N LEU A 112 15.75 -33.60 -19.80
CA LEU A 112 17.17 -33.44 -19.47
C LEU A 112 17.48 -33.60 -17.98
N GLY A 113 16.48 -33.93 -17.13
CA GLY A 113 16.67 -34.22 -15.71
C GLY A 113 16.29 -33.12 -14.73
N ALA A 114 15.77 -31.97 -15.18
CA ALA A 114 15.35 -30.90 -14.26
C ALA A 114 14.18 -31.35 -13.38
N SER A 115 14.28 -31.05 -12.07
CA SER A 115 13.24 -31.32 -11.09
C SER A 115 12.05 -30.34 -11.22
N ARG A 116 10.90 -30.74 -10.67
CA ARG A 116 9.72 -29.81 -10.61
C ARG A 116 10.04 -28.55 -9.80
N GLY A 117 10.78 -28.70 -8.70
CA GLY A 117 11.14 -27.58 -7.82
C GLY A 117 11.98 -26.54 -8.54
N GLU A 118 12.96 -26.96 -9.33
CA GLU A 118 13.81 -26.07 -10.12
C GLU A 118 13.00 -25.25 -11.15
N ILE A 119 12.00 -25.87 -11.77
CA ILE A 119 11.12 -25.17 -12.70
C ILE A 119 10.26 -24.12 -11.99
N ILE A 120 9.68 -24.49 -10.85
CA ILE A 120 8.86 -23.57 -10.04
C ILE A 120 9.74 -22.41 -9.55
N LEU A 121 10.92 -22.70 -9.02
CA LEU A 121 11.85 -21.69 -8.54
C LEU A 121 12.28 -20.72 -9.66
N LYS A 122 12.61 -21.25 -10.84
CA LYS A 122 12.94 -20.41 -12.01
C LYS A 122 11.82 -19.43 -12.35
N LEU A 123 10.56 -19.89 -12.38
CA LEU A 123 9.42 -19.05 -12.73
C LEU A 123 9.13 -18.01 -11.64
N ILE A 124 9.29 -18.36 -10.36
CA ILE A 124 9.18 -17.42 -9.25
C ILE A 124 10.29 -16.36 -9.30
N LEU A 125 11.53 -16.76 -9.57
CA LEU A 125 12.64 -15.82 -9.70
C LEU A 125 12.44 -14.87 -10.88
N GLU A 126 11.94 -15.37 -12.03
CA GLU A 126 11.62 -14.54 -13.19
C GLU A 126 10.54 -13.50 -12.86
N SER A 127 9.44 -13.90 -12.19
CA SER A 127 8.40 -12.96 -11.77
C SER A 127 8.88 -11.97 -10.71
N THR A 128 9.69 -12.41 -9.75
CA THR A 128 10.28 -11.53 -8.74
C THR A 128 11.21 -10.50 -9.38
N PHE A 129 12.05 -10.92 -10.33
CA PHE A 129 12.90 -10.00 -11.08
C PHE A 129 12.09 -8.94 -11.83
N LEU A 130 10.99 -9.33 -12.50
CA LEU A 130 10.10 -8.38 -13.15
C LEU A 130 9.44 -7.41 -12.15
N CYS A 131 9.07 -7.88 -10.96
CA CYS A 131 8.55 -7.01 -9.90
C CYS A 131 9.61 -6.00 -9.43
N VAL A 132 10.88 -6.40 -9.30
CA VAL A 132 11.98 -5.47 -8.96
C VAL A 132 12.12 -4.39 -10.03
N VAL A 133 12.17 -4.77 -11.32
CA VAL A 133 12.28 -3.80 -12.42
C VAL A 133 11.10 -2.84 -12.44
N ALA A 134 9.87 -3.37 -12.31
CA ALA A 134 8.66 -2.55 -12.26
C ALA A 134 8.66 -1.59 -11.07
N PHE A 135 9.12 -2.05 -9.90
CA PHE A 135 9.21 -1.22 -8.71
C PHE A 135 10.23 -0.08 -8.86
N VAL A 136 11.41 -0.36 -9.44
CA VAL A 136 12.42 0.68 -9.71
C VAL A 136 11.84 1.74 -10.65
N ILE A 137 11.16 1.34 -11.72
CA ILE A 137 10.50 2.27 -12.63
C ILE A 137 9.43 3.09 -11.89
N ALA A 138 8.62 2.42 -11.04
CA ALA A 138 7.58 3.09 -10.25
C ALA A 138 8.15 4.14 -9.29
N LEU A 139 9.31 3.87 -8.66
CA LEU A 139 10.01 4.85 -7.81
C LEU A 139 10.43 6.10 -8.59
N PHE A 140 10.99 5.94 -9.78
CA PHE A 140 11.37 7.08 -10.63
C PHE A 140 10.13 7.88 -11.08
N LEU A 141 9.04 7.19 -11.43
CA LEU A 141 7.78 7.86 -11.79
C LEU A 141 7.18 8.59 -10.59
N ALA A 142 7.19 7.98 -9.40
CA ALA A 142 6.73 8.62 -8.16
C ALA A 142 7.55 9.88 -7.86
N ALA A 143 8.87 9.81 -7.97
CA ALA A 143 9.74 10.96 -7.77
C ALA A 143 9.50 12.08 -8.82
N ALA A 144 9.19 11.72 -10.05
CA ALA A 144 8.86 12.71 -11.10
C ALA A 144 7.52 13.42 -10.83
N VAL A 145 6.54 12.74 -10.26
CA VAL A 145 5.20 13.28 -9.93
C VAL A 145 5.17 14.01 -8.58
N GLU A 146 6.12 13.71 -7.69
CA GLU A 146 6.22 14.25 -6.32
C GLU A 146 6.00 15.77 -6.22
N PRO A 147 6.64 16.65 -7.04
CA PRO A 147 6.45 18.09 -6.91
C PRO A 147 5.02 18.55 -7.20
N GLY A 148 4.35 17.89 -8.15
CA GLY A 148 2.96 18.15 -8.49
C GLY A 148 2.01 17.68 -7.38
N ALA A 149 2.22 16.47 -6.88
CA ALA A 149 1.43 15.89 -5.80
C ALA A 149 1.58 16.71 -4.50
N SER A 150 2.79 17.14 -4.15
CA SER A 150 3.05 17.96 -2.98
C SER A 150 2.33 19.32 -3.03
N ARG A 151 2.23 19.94 -4.22
CA ARG A 151 1.47 21.18 -4.41
C ARG A 151 -0.04 20.97 -4.26
N LEU A 152 -0.57 19.89 -4.83
CA LEU A 152 -2.00 19.59 -4.79
C LEU A 152 -2.47 19.20 -3.38
N LEU A 153 -1.64 18.46 -2.64
CA LEU A 153 -1.97 17.98 -1.30
C LEU A 153 -1.60 18.98 -0.19
N GLY A 154 -0.90 20.08 -0.52
CA GLY A 154 -0.42 21.05 0.47
C GLY A 154 0.55 20.45 1.49
N SER A 155 1.13 19.29 1.21
CA SER A 155 2.04 18.56 2.10
C SER A 155 3.36 18.28 1.39
N LYS A 156 4.45 18.32 2.12
CA LYS A 156 5.76 17.89 1.59
C LYS A 156 5.81 16.37 1.58
N ILE A 157 5.78 15.78 0.39
CA ILE A 157 6.02 14.37 0.17
C ILE A 157 7.50 14.26 -0.20
N GLY A 158 8.25 13.35 0.42
CA GLY A 158 9.67 13.17 0.14
C GLY A 158 9.98 11.71 -0.21
N VAL A 159 9.83 11.31 -1.48
CA VAL A 159 10.05 9.92 -1.91
C VAL A 159 11.43 9.42 -1.50
N TRP A 160 12.46 10.25 -1.64
CA TRP A 160 13.84 9.88 -1.30
C TRP A 160 14.21 10.17 0.15
N GLN A 161 13.60 11.19 0.75
CA GLN A 161 13.90 11.64 2.12
C GLN A 161 13.38 10.64 3.17
N ASP A 162 12.28 9.96 2.86
CA ASP A 162 11.66 8.99 3.75
C ASP A 162 12.20 7.56 3.59
N MET A 163 13.24 7.36 2.74
CA MET A 163 13.89 6.07 2.50
C MET A 163 14.81 5.66 3.67
N THR A 164 14.21 5.31 4.79
CA THR A 164 14.94 4.72 5.91
C THR A 164 15.28 3.24 5.63
N PRO A 165 16.30 2.65 6.26
CA PRO A 165 16.62 1.23 6.09
C PRO A 165 15.43 0.29 6.37
N ALA A 166 14.57 0.65 7.33
CA ALA A 166 13.36 -0.10 7.64
C ALA A 166 12.34 -0.06 6.49
N VAL A 167 12.13 1.11 5.87
CA VAL A 167 11.24 1.29 4.71
C VAL A 167 11.77 0.50 3.51
N VAL A 168 13.08 0.56 3.25
CA VAL A 168 13.71 -0.24 2.18
C VAL A 168 13.52 -1.73 2.41
N ALA A 169 13.70 -2.21 3.65
CA ALA A 169 13.45 -3.61 4.00
C ALA A 169 11.99 -4.01 3.80
N CYS A 170 11.03 -3.15 4.16
CA CYS A 170 9.62 -3.38 3.90
C CYS A 170 9.32 -3.47 2.40
N TYR A 171 9.88 -2.58 1.58
CA TYR A 171 9.70 -2.65 0.13
C TYR A 171 10.32 -3.92 -0.46
N ALA A 172 11.52 -4.31 -0.02
CA ALA A 172 12.15 -5.55 -0.47
C ALA A 172 11.29 -6.78 -0.13
N ALA A 173 10.79 -6.87 1.10
CA ALA A 173 9.87 -7.93 1.51
C ALA A 173 8.59 -7.93 0.69
N PHE A 174 7.99 -6.77 0.45
CA PHE A 174 6.79 -6.62 -0.36
C PHE A 174 6.99 -7.09 -1.81
N ILE A 175 8.10 -6.71 -2.45
CA ILE A 175 8.45 -7.13 -3.81
C ILE A 175 8.60 -8.66 -3.88
N VAL A 176 9.29 -9.26 -2.91
CA VAL A 176 9.45 -10.72 -2.85
C VAL A 176 8.10 -11.41 -2.71
N VAL A 177 7.25 -10.96 -1.81
CA VAL A 177 5.89 -11.50 -1.63
C VAL A 177 5.08 -11.38 -2.91
N LEU A 178 5.09 -10.22 -3.56
CA LEU A 178 4.39 -10.01 -4.84
C LEU A 178 4.93 -10.93 -5.95
N GLY A 179 6.24 -11.04 -6.07
CA GLY A 179 6.88 -11.90 -7.06
C GLY A 179 6.53 -13.38 -6.86
N VAL A 180 6.52 -13.83 -5.60
CA VAL A 180 6.10 -15.19 -5.25
C VAL A 180 4.63 -15.40 -5.58
N VAL A 181 3.73 -14.52 -5.15
CA VAL A 181 2.28 -14.63 -5.41
C VAL A 181 1.99 -14.62 -6.91
N ALA A 182 2.56 -13.68 -7.65
CA ALA A 182 2.36 -13.56 -9.09
C ALA A 182 2.94 -14.74 -9.87
N GLY A 183 4.10 -15.27 -9.46
CA GLY A 183 4.79 -16.37 -10.12
C GLY A 183 4.28 -17.75 -9.74
N PHE A 184 3.73 -17.94 -8.55
CA PHE A 184 3.35 -19.24 -8.00
C PHE A 184 2.23 -19.92 -8.80
N ILE A 185 1.17 -19.17 -9.14
CA ILE A 185 0.02 -19.72 -9.87
C ILE A 185 0.45 -20.27 -11.25
N PRO A 186 1.10 -19.50 -12.14
CA PRO A 186 1.55 -20.00 -13.42
C PRO A 186 2.61 -21.11 -13.28
N ALA A 187 3.49 -21.03 -12.28
CA ALA A 187 4.49 -22.06 -12.02
C ALA A 187 3.86 -23.39 -11.66
N MET A 188 2.85 -23.40 -10.80
CA MET A 188 2.09 -24.61 -10.45
C MET A 188 1.37 -25.19 -11.67
N MET A 189 0.81 -24.35 -12.54
CA MET A 189 0.13 -24.81 -13.75
C MET A 189 1.11 -25.49 -14.72
N VAL A 190 2.25 -24.84 -14.98
CA VAL A 190 3.27 -25.38 -15.90
C VAL A 190 3.89 -26.67 -15.35
N SER A 191 4.16 -26.74 -14.04
CA SER A 191 4.82 -27.90 -13.42
C SER A 191 3.97 -29.17 -13.39
N ARG A 192 2.64 -29.05 -13.50
CA ARG A 192 1.71 -30.21 -13.50
C ARG A 192 1.68 -30.96 -14.82
N TYR A 193 2.14 -30.38 -15.91
CA TYR A 193 2.12 -31.06 -17.21
C TYR A 193 3.16 -32.17 -17.28
N LYS A 194 2.73 -33.34 -17.85
CA LYS A 194 3.62 -34.47 -18.13
C LYS A 194 4.44 -34.18 -19.39
N PRO A 195 5.78 -34.30 -19.35
CA PRO A 195 6.64 -34.03 -20.53
C PRO A 195 6.24 -34.83 -21.77
N VAL A 196 5.85 -36.09 -21.58
CA VAL A 196 5.47 -37.01 -22.65
C VAL A 196 4.24 -36.54 -23.44
N ASP A 197 3.23 -35.96 -22.74
CA ASP A 197 1.98 -35.52 -23.40
C ASP A 197 2.24 -34.25 -24.24
N ILE A 198 3.22 -33.44 -23.84
CA ILE A 198 3.62 -32.23 -24.57
C ILE A 198 4.38 -32.56 -25.85
N VAL A 199 5.30 -33.56 -25.80
CA VAL A 199 6.10 -34.00 -26.95
C VAL A 199 5.23 -34.70 -27.97
N ARG A 200 4.22 -35.50 -27.58
CA ARG A 200 3.27 -36.16 -28.45
C ARG A 200 2.24 -35.26 -29.12
N GLY A 201 2.26 -33.94 -28.82
CA GLY A 201 1.33 -33.00 -29.45
C GLY A 201 -0.13 -33.12 -28.97
N SER A 202 -0.41 -33.98 -27.99
CA SER A 202 -1.77 -34.18 -27.42
C SER A 202 -2.18 -33.07 -26.47
N PHE A 203 -1.47 -31.95 -26.46
CA PHE A 203 -1.69 -30.79 -25.60
C PHE A 203 -2.97 -30.06 -25.99
N ARG A 204 -4.11 -30.56 -25.50
CA ARG A 204 -5.41 -29.94 -25.76
C ARG A 204 -5.69 -28.82 -24.79
N HIS A 205 -5.95 -27.65 -25.31
CA HIS A 205 -6.18 -26.35 -24.66
C HIS A 205 -7.34 -26.25 -23.62
N ARG A 206 -7.87 -27.37 -23.11
CA ARG A 206 -9.13 -27.39 -22.36
C ARG A 206 -9.09 -26.68 -21.00
N THR A 207 -7.96 -26.71 -20.32
CA THR A 207 -7.82 -26.09 -18.98
C THR A 207 -7.57 -24.56 -19.03
N LYS A 208 -7.07 -24.10 -20.15
CA LYS A 208 -6.64 -22.71 -20.38
C LYS A 208 -7.79 -21.71 -20.34
N MET A 209 -8.97 -22.11 -20.83
CA MET A 209 -10.12 -21.20 -20.95
C MET A 209 -10.86 -20.95 -19.63
N PHE A 210 -10.84 -21.87 -18.68
CA PHE A 210 -11.61 -21.73 -17.45
C PHE A 210 -11.01 -20.65 -16.52
N TYR A 211 -9.72 -20.74 -16.23
CA TYR A 211 -9.04 -19.76 -15.35
C TYR A 211 -9.03 -18.35 -15.96
N SER A 212 -8.74 -18.24 -17.25
CA SER A 212 -8.77 -16.94 -17.94
C SER A 212 -10.18 -16.34 -17.96
N LYS A 213 -11.22 -17.14 -18.18
CA LYS A 213 -12.61 -16.68 -18.15
C LYS A 213 -13.01 -16.22 -16.75
N VAL A 214 -12.68 -16.99 -15.70
CA VAL A 214 -12.98 -16.61 -14.31
C VAL A 214 -12.28 -15.30 -13.94
N LEU A 215 -10.99 -15.16 -14.24
CA LEU A 215 -10.24 -13.96 -13.94
C LEU A 215 -10.76 -12.72 -14.71
N ILE A 216 -11.06 -12.88 -16.00
CA ILE A 216 -11.65 -11.80 -16.83
C ILE A 216 -13.04 -11.42 -16.31
N THR A 217 -13.85 -12.41 -15.91
CA THR A 217 -15.18 -12.13 -15.34
C THR A 217 -15.08 -11.36 -14.04
N ILE A 218 -14.16 -11.74 -13.13
CA ILE A 218 -13.92 -11.02 -11.88
C ILE A 218 -13.46 -9.58 -12.17
N GLN A 219 -12.53 -9.39 -13.12
CA GLN A 219 -12.07 -8.06 -13.53
C GLN A 219 -13.24 -7.21 -14.05
N ASN A 220 -14.09 -7.77 -14.92
CA ASN A 220 -15.23 -7.05 -15.46
C ASN A 220 -16.27 -6.69 -14.38
N VAL A 221 -16.54 -7.59 -13.44
CA VAL A 221 -17.47 -7.33 -12.32
C VAL A 221 -16.99 -6.20 -11.40
N ILE A 222 -15.67 -6.06 -11.23
CA ILE A 222 -15.11 -5.00 -10.37
C ILE A 222 -15.03 -3.66 -11.14
N THR A 223 -14.96 -3.69 -12.47
CA THR A 223 -14.83 -2.48 -13.32
C THR A 223 -16.16 -1.83 -13.63
N ILE A 224 -17.28 -2.54 -13.52
CA ILE A 224 -18.65 -2.04 -13.69
C ILE A 224 -19.18 -1.51 -12.36
#